data_82096e0ee284c22d03c3dc4a77c795b0
#
_entry.id   82096e0ee284c22d03c3dc4a77c795b0
#
_cell.length_a   1.000
_cell.length_b   1.000
_cell.length_c   1.000
_cell.angle_alpha   90.00
_cell.angle_beta   90.00
_cell.angle_gamma   90.00
#
_symmetry.space_group_name_H-M   'P 1'
#
loop_
_entity.id
_entity.type
_entity.pdbx_description
1 polymer ?
#
loop_
_entity_poly.entity_id
_entity_poly.type
_entity_poly.pdbx_seq_one_letter_code
_entity_poly.pdbx_strand_id
1 'polypeptide(L)'
;FSDLKTFEEVIGRKTYLKRGLKIGVGERWMDCGGNVGAFALLACKFGAKVTVYEPDPYNVDMIKRNLRLNKFEAVVKQAALVHDQRKTVTLFIGNNSQVWRNSIVRKWNDKGIKVPCLNFDDEAKNFDACKMDIEGAEMPILENTQSKFKKLVYEWSFDIDPSLTRLWSVIDKQKNDYRIEAAWNSICYNDQRETVWQQSWFPACTNVFCFSK
;
A
#
# COMPACT_ATOMS: atom_id res chain seq x y z
N PHE A 1 -3.51 -9.49 17.21
CA PHE A 1 -2.02 -9.55 17.11
C PHE A 1 -1.50 -8.98 15.80
N SER A 2 -2.18 -9.17 14.66
CA SER A 2 -1.77 -8.64 13.35
C SER A 2 -1.71 -7.11 13.33
N ASP A 3 -2.76 -6.47 13.81
CA ASP A 3 -2.89 -5.01 13.80
C ASP A 3 -1.78 -4.31 14.57
N LEU A 4 -1.35 -4.88 15.72
CA LEU A 4 -0.24 -4.36 16.48
C LEU A 4 1.08 -4.39 15.71
N LYS A 5 1.31 -5.44 14.90
CA LYS A 5 2.48 -5.52 14.02
C LYS A 5 2.44 -4.42 12.95
N THR A 6 1.28 -4.20 12.33
CA THR A 6 1.11 -3.13 11.35
C THR A 6 1.39 -1.75 11.97
N PHE A 7 0.90 -1.49 13.17
CA PHE A 7 1.21 -0.24 13.89
C PHE A 7 2.70 -0.12 14.23
N GLU A 8 3.32 -1.19 14.71
CA GLU A 8 4.77 -1.19 14.99
C GLU A 8 5.58 -0.92 13.73
N GLU A 9 5.23 -1.55 12.63
CA GLU A 9 5.91 -1.38 11.35
C GLU A 9 5.76 0.03 10.79
N VAL A 10 4.52 0.51 10.68
CA VAL A 10 4.22 1.77 10.02
C VAL A 10 4.55 2.97 10.90
N ILE A 11 4.17 2.94 12.18
CA ILE A 11 4.36 4.07 13.10
C ILE A 11 5.67 3.96 13.86
N GLY A 12 6.00 2.77 14.38
CA GLY A 12 7.20 2.54 15.16
C GLY A 12 8.47 2.56 14.30
N ARG A 13 8.53 1.73 13.29
CA ARG A 13 9.69 1.61 12.37
C ARG A 13 9.67 2.62 11.24
N LYS A 14 8.55 3.33 11.02
CA LYS A 14 8.36 4.34 9.97
C LYS A 14 8.72 3.80 8.58
N THR A 15 8.22 2.60 8.25
CA THR A 15 8.61 1.86 7.04
C THR A 15 8.44 2.69 5.78
N TYR A 16 7.37 3.48 5.67
CA TYR A 16 7.12 4.35 4.53
C TYR A 16 7.79 5.73 4.62
N LEU A 17 8.51 6.06 5.70
CA LEU A 17 9.22 7.33 5.87
C LEU A 17 10.74 7.15 5.81
N LYS A 18 11.20 6.14 5.11
CA LYS A 18 12.64 5.90 4.87
C LYS A 18 13.14 6.70 3.67
N ARG A 19 14.45 6.63 3.42
CA ARG A 19 15.10 7.24 2.25
C ARG A 19 14.84 8.75 2.07
N GLY A 20 14.58 9.46 3.17
CA GLY A 20 14.32 10.90 3.13
C GLY A 20 12.89 11.30 2.78
N LEU A 21 11.98 10.34 2.60
CA LEU A 21 10.56 10.65 2.44
C LEU A 21 10.02 11.27 3.73
N LYS A 22 9.40 12.44 3.59
CA LYS A 22 8.77 13.19 4.67
C LYS A 22 7.35 13.54 4.30
N ILE A 23 6.47 13.54 5.28
CA ILE A 23 5.10 14.02 5.14
C ILE A 23 5.10 15.51 5.51
N GLY A 24 4.64 16.35 4.60
CA GLY A 24 4.52 17.80 4.82
C GLY A 24 3.14 18.18 5.32
N VAL A 25 3.09 19.26 6.10
CA VAL A 25 1.82 19.86 6.58
C VAL A 25 1.00 20.32 5.38
N GLY A 26 -0.29 19.95 5.36
CA GLY A 26 -1.22 20.31 4.30
C GLY A 26 -1.08 19.50 3.01
N GLU A 27 -0.07 18.62 2.87
CA GLU A 27 0.06 17.73 1.70
C GLU A 27 -1.17 16.80 1.60
N ARG A 28 -1.65 16.61 0.38
CA ARG A 28 -2.75 15.70 0.08
C ARG A 28 -2.17 14.32 -0.25
N TRP A 29 -2.40 13.38 0.64
CA TRP A 29 -1.92 12.00 0.52
C TRP A 29 -3.03 11.05 0.10
N MET A 30 -2.74 10.23 -0.91
CA MET A 30 -3.51 9.07 -1.30
C MET A 30 -2.94 7.84 -0.61
N ASP A 31 -3.71 7.24 0.31
CA ASP A 31 -3.33 6.00 1.01
C ASP A 31 -4.08 4.83 0.37
N CYS A 32 -3.39 4.12 -0.51
CA CYS A 32 -3.92 2.95 -1.20
C CYS A 32 -3.59 1.71 -0.38
N GLY A 33 -4.63 1.00 0.09
CA GLY A 33 -4.51 -0.08 1.05
C GLY A 33 -4.37 0.43 2.48
N GLY A 34 -5.47 0.99 3.02
CA GLY A 34 -5.48 1.60 4.35
C GLY A 34 -5.31 0.60 5.50
N ASN A 35 -5.64 -0.68 5.28
CA ASN A 35 -5.64 -1.71 6.28
C ASN A 35 -6.39 -1.23 7.56
N VAL A 36 -5.75 -1.18 8.72
CA VAL A 36 -6.34 -0.66 9.97
C VAL A 36 -6.08 0.84 10.19
N GLY A 37 -5.54 1.57 9.20
CA GLY A 37 -5.35 3.02 9.21
C GLY A 37 -4.02 3.51 9.79
N ALA A 38 -3.03 2.65 9.95
CA ALA A 38 -1.76 3.03 10.57
C ALA A 38 -1.04 4.16 9.81
N PHE A 39 -0.98 4.09 8.47
CA PHE A 39 -0.38 5.15 7.67
C PHE A 39 -1.22 6.44 7.70
N ALA A 40 -2.54 6.32 7.59
CA ALA A 40 -3.44 7.47 7.68
C ALA A 40 -3.26 8.24 9.00
N LEU A 41 -3.20 7.52 10.14
CA LEU A 41 -2.94 8.13 11.46
C LEU A 41 -1.58 8.83 11.50
N LEU A 42 -0.53 8.18 10.96
CA LEU A 42 0.80 8.76 10.90
C LEU A 42 0.81 10.04 10.05
N ALA A 43 0.19 10.01 8.89
CA ALA A 43 0.13 11.16 7.99
C ALA A 43 -0.69 12.32 8.59
N CYS A 44 -1.85 12.03 9.17
CA CYS A 44 -2.64 13.03 9.90
C CYS A 44 -1.87 13.65 11.07
N LYS A 45 -1.09 12.85 11.82
CA LYS A 45 -0.23 13.35 12.90
C LYS A 45 0.80 14.37 12.41
N PHE A 46 1.28 14.24 11.18
CA PHE A 46 2.18 15.22 10.53
C PHE A 46 1.43 16.37 9.85
N GLY A 47 0.10 16.44 9.99
CA GLY A 47 -0.72 17.53 9.45
C GLY A 47 -1.07 17.38 7.96
N ALA A 48 -0.94 16.19 7.39
CA ALA A 48 -1.38 15.92 6.02
C ALA A 48 -2.91 15.78 5.94
N LYS A 49 -3.46 16.00 4.74
CA LYS A 49 -4.83 15.67 4.37
C LYS A 49 -4.83 14.30 3.68
N VAL A 50 -5.53 13.33 4.24
CA VAL A 50 -5.47 11.94 3.76
C VAL A 50 -6.80 11.50 3.18
N THR A 51 -6.74 10.82 2.02
CA THR A 51 -7.84 9.99 1.52
C THR A 51 -7.37 8.56 1.47
N VAL A 52 -8.10 7.70 2.17
CA VAL A 52 -7.79 6.27 2.31
C VAL A 52 -8.70 5.47 1.39
N TYR A 53 -8.12 4.51 0.68
CA TYR A 53 -8.83 3.52 -0.14
C TYR A 53 -8.58 2.14 0.46
N GLU A 54 -9.66 1.52 0.91
CA GLU A 54 -9.61 0.20 1.56
C GLU A 54 -10.84 -0.61 1.14
N PRO A 55 -10.69 -1.76 0.49
CA PRO A 55 -11.83 -2.53 0.02
C PRO A 55 -12.53 -3.35 1.11
N ASP A 56 -11.81 -3.78 2.15
CA ASP A 56 -12.38 -4.62 3.21
C ASP A 56 -13.27 -3.78 4.15
N PRO A 57 -14.59 -4.08 4.25
CA PRO A 57 -15.49 -3.34 5.12
C PRO A 57 -15.08 -3.40 6.60
N TYR A 58 -14.51 -4.49 7.06
CA TYR A 58 -14.01 -4.59 8.43
C TYR A 58 -12.86 -3.62 8.68
N ASN A 59 -11.89 -3.56 7.78
CA ASN A 59 -10.78 -2.64 7.85
C ASN A 59 -11.25 -1.17 7.76
N VAL A 60 -12.22 -0.88 6.89
CA VAL A 60 -12.83 0.46 6.80
C VAL A 60 -13.41 0.91 8.14
N ASP A 61 -14.11 0.03 8.84
CA ASP A 61 -14.67 0.35 10.17
C ASP A 61 -13.55 0.56 11.20
N MET A 62 -12.48 -0.24 11.13
CA MET A 62 -11.31 -0.07 11.99
C MET A 62 -10.58 1.26 11.72
N ILE A 63 -10.39 1.65 10.45
CA ILE A 63 -9.82 2.94 10.09
C ILE A 63 -10.63 4.08 10.70
N LYS A 64 -11.95 4.09 10.47
CA LYS A 64 -12.85 5.14 11.00
C LYS A 64 -12.81 5.21 12.52
N ARG A 65 -12.79 4.06 13.20
CA ARG A 65 -12.65 3.98 14.66
C ARG A 65 -11.33 4.56 15.14
N ASN A 66 -10.22 4.18 14.50
CA ASN A 66 -8.87 4.61 14.87
C ASN A 66 -8.67 6.11 14.64
N LEU A 67 -9.17 6.66 13.52
CA LEU A 67 -9.18 8.10 13.27
C LEU A 67 -9.94 8.85 14.36
N ARG A 68 -11.16 8.42 14.69
CA ARG A 68 -11.99 9.05 15.73
C ARG A 68 -11.32 9.02 17.10
N LEU A 69 -10.73 7.88 17.50
CA LEU A 69 -10.04 7.74 18.81
C LEU A 69 -8.84 8.70 18.92
N ASN A 70 -8.17 8.98 17.81
CA ASN A 70 -7.03 9.91 17.77
C ASN A 70 -7.42 11.35 17.43
N LYS A 71 -8.72 11.65 17.26
CA LYS A 71 -9.23 12.98 16.88
C LYS A 71 -8.65 13.50 15.56
N PHE A 72 -8.43 12.59 14.61
CA PHE A 72 -7.99 12.90 13.25
C PHE A 72 -9.15 12.76 12.27
N GLU A 73 -9.07 13.53 11.18
CA GLU A 73 -10.01 13.50 10.07
C GLU A 73 -9.31 13.03 8.80
N ALA A 74 -9.92 12.08 8.11
CA ALA A 74 -9.53 11.64 6.79
C ALA A 74 -10.76 11.20 6.00
N VAL A 75 -10.70 11.29 4.67
CA VAL A 75 -11.71 10.69 3.80
C VAL A 75 -11.43 9.20 3.69
N VAL A 76 -12.42 8.35 3.91
CA VAL A 76 -12.29 6.89 3.79
C VAL A 76 -13.25 6.38 2.73
N LYS A 77 -12.71 5.85 1.66
CA LYS A 77 -13.45 5.25 0.54
C LYS A 77 -13.35 3.73 0.61
N GLN A 78 -14.50 3.07 0.74
CA GLN A 78 -14.56 1.60 0.71
C GLN A 78 -14.54 1.12 -0.74
N ALA A 79 -13.36 0.97 -1.31
CA ALA A 79 -13.18 0.50 -2.68
C ALA A 79 -11.77 -0.05 -2.90
N ALA A 80 -11.65 -1.03 -3.80
CA ALA A 80 -10.38 -1.42 -4.38
C ALA A 80 -9.98 -0.42 -5.48
N LEU A 81 -8.68 -0.18 -5.63
CA LEU A 81 -8.15 0.58 -6.75
C LEU A 81 -7.72 -0.35 -7.87
N VAL A 82 -8.05 0.00 -9.10
CA VAL A 82 -7.75 -0.78 -10.30
C VAL A 82 -7.26 0.13 -11.43
N HIS A 83 -6.53 -0.43 -12.41
CA HIS A 83 -6.03 0.32 -13.56
C HIS A 83 -7.07 0.50 -14.67
N ASP A 84 -8.14 -0.28 -14.65
CA ASP A 84 -9.19 -0.29 -15.68
C ASP A 84 -10.53 0.28 -15.17
N GLN A 85 -11.58 0.18 -15.96
CA GLN A 85 -12.90 0.75 -15.69
C GLN A 85 -13.90 -0.26 -15.10
N ARG A 86 -13.44 -1.42 -14.59
CA ARG A 86 -14.34 -2.36 -13.90
C ARG A 86 -14.96 -1.72 -12.67
N LYS A 87 -16.16 -2.12 -12.34
CA LYS A 87 -16.91 -1.51 -11.21
C LYS A 87 -16.83 -2.35 -9.94
N THR A 88 -16.49 -3.61 -10.06
CA THR A 88 -16.40 -4.53 -8.93
C THR A 88 -15.31 -5.57 -9.17
N VAL A 89 -14.75 -6.09 -8.07
CA VAL A 89 -13.76 -7.17 -8.08
C VAL A 89 -14.01 -8.09 -6.88
N THR A 90 -13.47 -9.30 -6.93
CA THR A 90 -13.43 -10.18 -5.76
C THR A 90 -12.19 -9.84 -4.93
N LEU A 91 -12.42 -9.47 -3.67
CA LEU A 91 -11.37 -9.38 -2.66
C LEU A 91 -11.24 -10.74 -2.00
N PHE A 92 -10.10 -11.39 -2.16
CA PHE A 92 -9.77 -12.65 -1.49
C PHE A 92 -9.24 -12.33 -0.09
N ILE A 93 -9.93 -12.88 0.91
CA ILE A 93 -9.59 -12.63 2.32
C ILE A 93 -8.42 -13.52 2.72
N GLY A 94 -7.42 -12.93 3.36
CA GLY A 94 -6.28 -13.66 3.89
C GLY A 94 -6.68 -14.72 4.93
N ASN A 95 -5.79 -15.65 5.21
CA ASN A 95 -6.01 -16.68 6.23
C ASN A 95 -6.06 -16.06 7.63
N ASN A 96 -6.65 -16.78 8.58
CA ASN A 96 -6.86 -16.31 9.97
C ASN A 96 -5.60 -15.77 10.68
N SER A 97 -4.42 -16.19 10.26
CA SER A 97 -3.13 -15.68 10.75
C SER A 97 -2.57 -14.51 9.93
N GLN A 98 -3.14 -14.20 8.77
CA GLN A 98 -2.64 -13.24 7.78
C GLN A 98 -3.75 -12.33 7.26
N VAL A 99 -4.61 -11.84 8.13
CA VAL A 99 -5.75 -10.97 7.77
C VAL A 99 -5.33 -9.63 7.14
N TRP A 100 -4.05 -9.27 7.23
CA TRP A 100 -3.50 -8.07 6.56
C TRP A 100 -3.25 -8.29 5.06
N ARG A 101 -3.32 -9.52 4.57
CA ARG A 101 -2.99 -9.89 3.18
C ARG A 101 -4.22 -10.07 2.30
N ASN A 102 -5.23 -9.25 2.48
CA ASN A 102 -6.38 -9.23 1.59
C ASN A 102 -5.96 -8.74 0.21
N SER A 103 -6.24 -9.52 -0.84
CA SER A 103 -5.75 -9.23 -2.19
C SER A 103 -6.86 -9.37 -3.23
N ILE A 104 -6.86 -8.51 -4.23
CA ILE A 104 -7.72 -8.66 -5.43
C ILE A 104 -7.03 -9.44 -6.56
N VAL A 105 -5.77 -9.79 -6.38
CA VAL A 105 -4.93 -10.47 -7.36
C VAL A 105 -4.66 -11.91 -6.94
N ARG A 106 -4.29 -12.12 -5.69
CA ARG A 106 -3.91 -13.43 -5.17
C ARG A 106 -5.04 -14.08 -4.38
N LYS A 107 -5.43 -15.27 -4.80
CA LYS A 107 -6.38 -16.13 -4.11
C LYS A 107 -5.64 -16.94 -3.03
N TRP A 108 -5.80 -16.56 -1.77
CA TRP A 108 -5.22 -17.26 -0.62
C TRP A 108 -6.01 -18.50 -0.20
N ASN A 109 -7.33 -18.45 -0.42
CA ASN A 109 -8.30 -19.50 -0.11
C ASN A 109 -9.57 -19.24 -0.92
N ASP A 110 -10.62 -20.05 -0.69
CA ASP A 110 -11.91 -19.89 -1.41
C ASP A 110 -12.81 -18.78 -0.84
N LYS A 111 -12.36 -18.09 0.22
CA LYS A 111 -13.13 -16.99 0.80
C LYS A 111 -12.85 -15.68 0.06
N GLY A 112 -13.88 -15.16 -0.57
CA GLY A 112 -13.82 -13.89 -1.26
C GLY A 112 -15.13 -13.13 -1.12
N ILE A 113 -15.04 -11.81 -1.12
CA ILE A 113 -16.19 -10.92 -1.11
C ILE A 113 -16.13 -10.01 -2.33
N LYS A 114 -17.30 -9.68 -2.89
CA LYS A 114 -17.38 -8.73 -3.99
C LYS A 114 -17.35 -7.32 -3.44
N VAL A 115 -16.40 -6.51 -3.92
CA VAL A 115 -16.20 -5.13 -3.48
C VAL A 115 -16.24 -4.16 -4.65
N PRO A 116 -16.63 -2.89 -4.42
CA PRO A 116 -16.57 -1.86 -5.45
C PRO A 116 -15.13 -1.56 -5.87
N CYS A 117 -14.94 -1.11 -7.11
CA CYS A 117 -13.67 -0.63 -7.65
C CYS A 117 -13.77 0.82 -8.09
N LEU A 118 -12.64 1.53 -7.98
CA LEU A 118 -12.42 2.85 -8.54
C LEU A 118 -11.16 2.82 -9.42
N ASN A 119 -11.22 3.53 -10.55
CA ASN A 119 -10.05 3.65 -11.41
C ASN A 119 -9.01 4.55 -10.71
N PHE A 120 -7.77 4.08 -10.67
CA PHE A 120 -6.68 4.77 -9.98
C PHE A 120 -6.40 6.16 -10.55
N ASP A 121 -6.30 6.29 -11.88
CA ASP A 121 -5.97 7.58 -12.50
C ASP A 121 -7.09 8.60 -12.35
N ASP A 122 -8.35 8.16 -12.28
CA ASP A 122 -9.46 9.07 -12.02
C ASP A 122 -9.42 9.63 -10.60
N GLU A 123 -9.03 8.81 -9.64
CA GLU A 123 -8.91 9.21 -8.24
C GLU A 123 -7.63 10.02 -7.96
N ALA A 124 -6.53 9.73 -8.63
CA ALA A 124 -5.20 10.28 -8.35
C ALA A 124 -5.02 11.78 -8.68
N LYS A 125 -5.92 12.38 -9.45
CA LYS A 125 -5.77 13.72 -10.07
C LYS A 125 -5.46 14.87 -9.11
N ASN A 126 -5.79 14.73 -7.83
CA ASN A 126 -5.74 15.83 -6.87
C ASN A 126 -4.84 15.57 -5.66
N PHE A 127 -3.89 14.66 -5.76
CA PHE A 127 -2.99 14.31 -4.68
C PHE A 127 -1.55 14.80 -4.95
N ASP A 128 -0.86 15.21 -3.88
CA ASP A 128 0.54 15.57 -3.92
C ASP A 128 1.44 14.34 -3.76
N ALA A 129 0.95 13.35 -3.02
CA ALA A 129 1.70 12.15 -2.68
C ALA A 129 0.81 10.91 -2.60
N CYS A 130 1.43 9.74 -2.82
CA CYS A 130 0.75 8.45 -2.78
C CYS A 130 1.59 7.41 -2.02
N LYS A 131 0.95 6.69 -1.09
CA LYS A 131 1.43 5.41 -0.56
C LYS A 131 0.57 4.32 -1.18
N MET A 132 1.22 3.28 -1.71
CA MET A 132 0.54 2.15 -2.34
C MET A 132 1.09 0.84 -1.78
N ASP A 133 0.21 0.12 -1.10
CA ASP A 133 0.46 -1.19 -0.55
C ASP A 133 -0.89 -1.93 -0.53
N ILE A 134 -1.18 -2.62 -1.63
CA ILE A 134 -2.48 -3.20 -1.99
C ILE A 134 -2.38 -4.67 -2.40
N GLU A 135 -1.32 -5.31 -1.89
CA GLU A 135 -1.14 -6.76 -1.94
C GLU A 135 -1.24 -7.33 -3.38
N GLY A 136 -0.42 -6.76 -4.27
CA GLY A 136 -0.19 -7.22 -5.65
C GLY A 136 -0.94 -6.45 -6.72
N ALA A 137 -1.89 -5.58 -6.38
CA ALA A 137 -2.57 -4.75 -7.38
C ALA A 137 -1.76 -3.50 -7.78
N GLU A 138 -0.61 -3.24 -7.13
CA GLU A 138 0.34 -2.19 -7.51
C GLU A 138 0.81 -2.35 -8.95
N MET A 139 1.15 -3.58 -9.32
CA MET A 139 1.79 -3.90 -10.60
C MET A 139 0.96 -3.46 -11.80
N PRO A 140 -0.28 -3.92 -11.98
CA PRO A 140 -1.10 -3.47 -13.10
C PRO A 140 -1.42 -1.98 -13.07
N ILE A 141 -1.47 -1.35 -11.89
CA ILE A 141 -1.66 0.10 -11.78
C ILE A 141 -0.39 0.83 -12.25
N LEU A 142 0.79 0.49 -11.71
CA LEU A 142 2.06 1.16 -12.02
C LEU A 142 2.49 0.98 -13.47
N GLU A 143 2.16 -0.15 -14.08
CA GLU A 143 2.40 -0.40 -15.50
C GLU A 143 1.55 0.49 -16.42
N ASN A 144 0.34 0.84 -16.00
CA ASN A 144 -0.64 1.51 -16.86
C ASN A 144 -0.87 2.99 -16.52
N THR A 145 -0.59 3.41 -15.27
CA THR A 145 -0.88 4.77 -14.83
C THR A 145 -0.09 5.85 -15.58
N GLN A 146 -0.74 6.97 -15.80
CA GLN A 146 -0.14 8.23 -16.25
C GLN A 146 -0.06 9.27 -15.11
N SER A 147 -0.63 8.96 -13.95
CA SER A 147 -0.63 9.85 -12.80
C SER A 147 0.77 10.02 -12.22
N LYS A 148 1.10 11.25 -11.83
CA LYS A 148 2.39 11.62 -11.26
C LYS A 148 2.18 12.30 -9.92
N PHE A 149 3.06 12.02 -8.98
CA PHE A 149 3.05 12.58 -7.62
C PHE A 149 4.40 13.25 -7.33
N LYS A 150 4.41 14.19 -6.41
CA LYS A 150 5.69 14.72 -5.88
C LYS A 150 6.45 13.64 -5.12
N LYS A 151 5.70 12.74 -4.46
CA LYS A 151 6.22 11.61 -3.67
C LYS A 151 5.33 10.39 -3.91
N LEU A 152 5.94 9.29 -4.27
CA LEU A 152 5.28 8.00 -4.39
C LEU A 152 6.10 6.97 -3.62
N VAL A 153 5.45 6.22 -2.76
CA VAL A 153 6.04 5.03 -2.13
C VAL A 153 5.11 3.85 -2.36
N TYR A 154 5.67 2.75 -2.84
CA TYR A 154 4.91 1.52 -3.01
C TYR A 154 5.67 0.31 -2.51
N GLU A 155 4.94 -0.67 -2.03
CA GLU A 155 5.47 -1.97 -1.69
C GLU A 155 5.38 -2.90 -2.91
N TRP A 156 6.45 -3.63 -3.18
CA TRP A 156 6.48 -4.71 -4.16
C TRP A 156 6.64 -6.03 -3.44
N SER A 157 5.62 -6.87 -3.47
CA SER A 157 5.58 -8.16 -2.79
C SER A 157 6.03 -9.28 -3.72
N PHE A 158 7.27 -9.74 -3.54
CA PHE A 158 7.86 -10.80 -4.39
C PHE A 158 7.19 -12.16 -4.23
N ASP A 159 6.52 -12.42 -3.14
CA ASP A 159 5.75 -13.64 -2.94
C ASP A 159 4.40 -13.62 -3.68
N ILE A 160 3.96 -12.45 -4.12
CA ILE A 160 2.78 -12.28 -4.99
C ILE A 160 3.21 -12.19 -6.45
N ASP A 161 4.17 -11.35 -6.77
CA ASP A 161 4.78 -11.26 -8.09
C ASP A 161 6.32 -11.36 -7.98
N PRO A 162 6.89 -12.54 -8.26
CA PRO A 162 8.33 -12.76 -8.18
C PRO A 162 9.11 -12.17 -9.36
N SER A 163 8.45 -11.51 -10.30
CA SER A 163 9.07 -11.03 -11.54
C SER A 163 9.91 -9.77 -11.33
N LEU A 164 11.21 -9.95 -11.12
CA LEU A 164 12.18 -8.86 -11.14
C LEU A 164 12.16 -8.06 -12.47
N THR A 165 11.97 -8.75 -13.59
CA THR A 165 11.88 -8.10 -14.90
C THR A 165 10.71 -7.12 -14.94
N ARG A 166 9.59 -7.48 -14.36
CA ARG A 166 8.40 -6.63 -14.27
C ARG A 166 8.64 -5.42 -13.39
N LEU A 167 9.24 -5.63 -12.21
CA LEU A 167 9.65 -4.53 -11.31
C LEU A 167 10.60 -3.57 -12.01
N TRP A 168 11.63 -4.08 -12.69
CA TRP A 168 12.58 -3.25 -13.43
C TRP A 168 11.91 -2.48 -14.56
N SER A 169 10.94 -3.06 -15.27
CA SER A 169 10.18 -2.36 -16.31
C SER A 169 9.39 -1.17 -15.73
N VAL A 170 8.77 -1.34 -14.56
CA VAL A 170 8.09 -0.26 -13.86
C VAL A 170 9.08 0.83 -13.44
N ILE A 171 10.22 0.48 -12.85
CA ILE A 171 11.27 1.41 -12.45
C ILE A 171 11.83 2.16 -13.67
N ASP A 172 12.07 1.47 -14.78
CA ASP A 172 12.55 2.09 -16.02
C ASP A 172 11.56 3.10 -16.60
N LYS A 173 10.27 2.82 -16.52
CA LYS A 173 9.22 3.77 -16.90
C LYS A 173 9.24 5.01 -16.01
N GLN A 174 9.46 4.84 -14.71
CA GLN A 174 9.40 5.89 -13.70
C GLN A 174 10.66 6.75 -13.61
N LYS A 175 11.85 6.24 -13.98
CA LYS A 175 13.14 6.91 -13.80
C LYS A 175 13.26 8.26 -14.52
N ASN A 176 12.46 8.51 -15.56
CA ASN A 176 12.47 9.79 -16.26
C ASN A 176 11.85 10.91 -15.42
N ASP A 177 10.83 10.59 -14.64
CA ASP A 177 10.06 11.53 -13.82
C ASP A 177 10.52 11.59 -12.36
N TYR A 178 11.15 10.50 -11.87
CA TYR A 178 11.50 10.34 -10.47
C TYR A 178 12.98 10.04 -10.25
N ARG A 179 13.50 10.53 -9.13
CA ARG A 179 14.63 9.94 -8.44
C ARG A 179 14.10 8.77 -7.62
N ILE A 180 14.63 7.58 -7.82
CA ILE A 180 14.10 6.33 -7.25
C ILE A 180 15.12 5.73 -6.30
N GLU A 181 14.66 5.32 -5.14
CA GLU A 181 15.42 4.58 -4.15
C GLU A 181 14.61 3.38 -3.67
N ALA A 182 15.24 2.22 -3.51
CA ALA A 182 14.62 1.04 -2.93
C ALA A 182 15.14 0.80 -1.51
N ALA A 183 14.26 0.45 -0.60
CA ALA A 183 14.61 -0.07 0.70
C ALA A 183 14.11 -1.51 0.79
N TRP A 184 15.06 -2.43 0.73
CA TRP A 184 14.79 -3.83 0.99
C TRP A 184 14.32 -3.97 2.43
N ASN A 185 13.11 -4.46 2.62
CA ASN A 185 12.67 -4.87 3.92
C ASN A 185 13.36 -6.17 4.24
N SER A 186 14.42 -6.04 5.03
CA SER A 186 15.49 -7.03 5.14
C SER A 186 15.13 -8.27 5.94
N ILE A 187 13.89 -8.43 6.41
CA ILE A 187 13.54 -9.62 7.18
C ILE A 187 12.08 -9.93 6.91
N CYS A 188 11.85 -10.85 6.00
CA CYS A 188 10.57 -11.50 5.89
C CYS A 188 10.65 -12.81 6.66
N TYR A 189 9.76 -12.94 7.61
CA TYR A 189 9.55 -14.17 8.33
C TYR A 189 8.36 -14.90 7.69
N ASN A 190 8.49 -16.23 7.54
CA ASN A 190 7.31 -17.04 7.33
C ASN A 190 6.42 -17.03 8.59
N ASP A 191 5.25 -17.64 8.53
CA ASP A 191 4.33 -17.73 9.65
C ASP A 191 4.89 -18.44 10.89
N GLN A 192 5.96 -19.20 10.72
CA GLN A 192 6.70 -19.89 11.77
C GLN A 192 7.86 -19.07 12.32
N ARG A 193 7.99 -17.80 11.88
CA ARG A 193 9.09 -16.89 12.24
C ARG A 193 10.47 -17.33 11.76
N GLU A 194 10.54 -18.24 10.81
CA GLU A 194 11.78 -18.57 10.15
C GLU A 194 12.11 -17.49 9.13
N THR A 195 13.36 -17.11 9.06
CA THR A 195 13.84 -16.14 8.08
C THR A 195 13.82 -16.75 6.69
N VAL A 196 12.79 -16.44 5.92
CA VAL A 196 12.58 -16.98 4.57
C VAL A 196 13.74 -16.63 3.63
N TRP A 197 14.44 -15.53 3.88
CA TRP A 197 15.58 -15.11 3.06
C TRP A 197 16.86 -15.93 3.29
N GLN A 198 16.96 -16.72 4.36
CA GLN A 198 18.06 -17.69 4.52
C GLN A 198 17.95 -18.85 3.51
N GLN A 199 16.76 -19.06 2.98
CA GLN A 199 16.50 -20.09 1.97
C GLN A 199 16.34 -19.53 0.54
N SER A 200 15.92 -18.29 0.41
CA SER A 200 15.84 -17.55 -0.86
C SER A 200 16.58 -16.23 -0.70
N TRP A 201 17.56 -15.95 -1.52
CA TRP A 201 18.36 -14.72 -1.50
C TRP A 201 17.56 -13.42 -1.76
N PHE A 202 16.23 -13.48 -1.75
CA PHE A 202 15.34 -12.35 -1.99
C PHE A 202 14.46 -12.06 -0.79
N PRO A 203 14.29 -10.78 -0.43
CA PRO A 203 13.27 -10.37 0.53
C PRO A 203 11.88 -10.69 -0.02
N ALA A 204 10.88 -10.94 0.85
CA ALA A 204 9.51 -11.14 0.39
C ALA A 204 8.88 -9.85 -0.16
N CYS A 205 9.37 -8.69 0.25
CA CYS A 205 8.93 -7.40 -0.27
C CYS A 205 10.05 -6.36 -0.28
N THR A 206 9.85 -5.30 -1.07
CA THR A 206 10.69 -4.10 -1.08
C THR A 206 9.82 -2.86 -1.16
N ASN A 207 10.19 -1.79 -0.45
CA ASN A 207 9.59 -0.49 -0.63
C ASN A 207 10.37 0.34 -1.63
N VAL A 208 9.71 0.84 -2.64
CA VAL A 208 10.26 1.73 -3.67
C VAL A 208 9.78 3.14 -3.39
N PHE A 209 10.73 4.06 -3.28
CA PHE A 209 10.52 5.48 -3.00
C PHE A 209 10.83 6.30 -4.23
N CYS A 210 9.86 7.06 -4.70
CA CYS A 210 9.95 7.89 -5.89
C CYS A 210 9.75 9.36 -5.49
N PHE A 211 10.70 10.19 -5.88
CA PHE A 211 10.66 11.64 -5.64
C PHE A 211 10.69 12.36 -6.98
N SER A 212 9.73 13.25 -7.25
CA SER A 212 9.71 14.02 -8.48
C SER A 212 11.03 14.78 -8.67
N LYS A 213 11.53 14.76 -9.89
CA LYS A 213 12.71 15.54 -10.29
C LYS A 213 12.42 17.01 -10.37
#